data_85fcdb5dd5ebf0d3e19a9e58c1348f51
#
_entry.id   85fcdb5dd5ebf0d3e19a9e58c1348f51
#
_cell.length_a   1.000
_cell.length_b   1.000
_cell.length_c   1.000
_cell.angle_alpha   90.00
_cell.angle_beta   90.00
_cell.angle_gamma   90.00
#
_symmetry.space_group_name_H-M   'P 1'
#
loop_
_entity.id
_entity.type
_entity.pdbx_description
1 polymer ?
#
loop_
_entity_poly.entity_id
_entity_poly.type
_entity_poly.pdbx_seq_one_letter_code
_entity_poly.pdbx_strand_id
1 'polypeptide(L)'
;MSVQTQINRISGNISSALAAIADKGVTVPDGSNSNNLAELIAQISSGGMTFTSGVYIPARESYSATITHDLGQKPKIFIIYKESNLYNSTSATLDSYVIIGDKEYASGRIKSSSSFGGWVGDVSSSSITSTSVSMTCRFQYSNTVYNAFLKAGQTFNWFAGVY
;
A
#
# COMPACT_ATOMS: atom_id res chain seq x y z
N MET A 1 -25.98 -35.39 -32.18
CA MET A 1 -26.18 -34.03 -31.60
C MET A 1 -26.47 -33.09 -32.74
N SER A 2 -27.55 -32.30 -32.68
CA SER A 2 -27.95 -31.41 -33.81
C SER A 2 -26.99 -30.22 -33.93
N VAL A 3 -26.87 -29.64 -35.11
CA VAL A 3 -26.11 -28.41 -35.35
C VAL A 3 -26.63 -27.27 -34.44
N GLN A 4 -27.95 -27.18 -34.31
CA GLN A 4 -28.60 -26.18 -33.45
C GLN A 4 -28.20 -26.32 -31.98
N THR A 5 -28.08 -27.55 -31.48
CA THR A 5 -27.59 -27.81 -30.09
C THR A 5 -26.15 -27.31 -29.89
N GLN A 6 -25.28 -27.49 -30.90
CA GLN A 6 -23.90 -26.99 -30.83
C GLN A 6 -23.83 -25.46 -30.88
N ILE A 7 -24.63 -24.84 -31.74
CA ILE A 7 -24.72 -23.36 -31.80
C ILE A 7 -25.17 -22.78 -30.44
N ASN A 8 -26.20 -23.33 -29.84
CA ASN A 8 -26.68 -22.87 -28.53
C ASN A 8 -25.63 -23.03 -27.43
N ARG A 9 -24.86 -24.14 -27.43
CA ARG A 9 -23.77 -24.37 -26.51
C ARG A 9 -22.65 -23.34 -26.67
N ILE A 10 -22.24 -23.06 -27.91
CA ILE A 10 -21.19 -22.06 -28.20
C ILE A 10 -21.64 -20.67 -27.74
N SER A 11 -22.88 -20.29 -28.06
CA SER A 11 -23.46 -19.01 -27.64
C SER A 11 -23.48 -18.89 -26.10
N GLY A 12 -23.89 -19.94 -25.39
CA GLY A 12 -23.88 -19.96 -23.93
C GLY A 12 -22.48 -19.82 -23.35
N ASN A 13 -21.47 -20.48 -23.93
CA ASN A 13 -20.08 -20.36 -23.48
C ASN A 13 -19.53 -18.94 -23.69
N ILE A 14 -19.86 -18.29 -24.82
CA ILE A 14 -19.46 -16.91 -25.08
C ILE A 14 -20.08 -15.97 -24.06
N SER A 15 -21.38 -16.10 -23.79
CA SER A 15 -22.07 -15.29 -22.77
C SER A 15 -21.45 -15.47 -21.37
N SER A 16 -21.12 -16.69 -21.00
CA SER A 16 -20.46 -16.99 -19.73
C SER A 16 -19.05 -16.38 -19.65
N ALA A 17 -18.28 -16.40 -20.75
CA ALA A 17 -16.96 -15.79 -20.81
C ALA A 17 -17.05 -14.25 -20.67
N LEU A 18 -17.99 -13.62 -21.34
CA LEU A 18 -18.22 -12.17 -21.24
C LEU A 18 -18.64 -11.76 -19.82
N ALA A 19 -19.50 -12.53 -19.15
CA ALA A 19 -19.86 -12.32 -17.76
C ALA A 19 -18.64 -12.43 -16.83
N ALA A 20 -17.81 -13.45 -17.02
CA ALA A 20 -16.58 -13.62 -16.22
C ALA A 20 -15.56 -12.47 -16.43
N ILE A 21 -15.51 -11.90 -17.63
CA ILE A 21 -14.70 -10.70 -17.92
C ILE A 21 -15.25 -9.48 -17.17
N ALA A 22 -16.58 -9.28 -17.18
CA ALA A 22 -17.23 -8.21 -16.43
C ALA A 22 -16.99 -8.32 -14.93
N ASP A 23 -17.01 -9.54 -14.35
CA ASP A 23 -16.69 -9.80 -12.95
C ASP A 23 -15.23 -9.43 -12.58
N LYS A 24 -14.36 -9.33 -13.58
CA LYS A 24 -12.98 -8.82 -13.42
C LYS A 24 -12.87 -7.30 -13.52
N GLY A 25 -14.01 -6.58 -13.58
CA GLY A 25 -14.04 -5.13 -13.62
C GLY A 25 -13.87 -4.52 -15.00
N VAL A 26 -13.88 -5.32 -16.07
CA VAL A 26 -13.85 -4.83 -17.44
C VAL A 26 -15.27 -4.44 -17.87
N THR A 27 -15.42 -3.25 -18.43
CA THR A 27 -16.72 -2.85 -19.03
C THR A 27 -16.92 -3.62 -20.33
N VAL A 28 -17.93 -4.50 -20.36
CA VAL A 28 -18.32 -5.25 -21.56
C VAL A 28 -19.44 -4.49 -22.28
N PRO A 29 -19.21 -3.95 -23.48
CA PRO A 29 -20.25 -3.24 -24.23
C PRO A 29 -21.43 -4.14 -24.60
N ASP A 30 -22.62 -3.56 -24.69
CA ASP A 30 -23.80 -4.26 -25.19
C ASP A 30 -23.57 -4.77 -26.61
N GLY A 31 -24.01 -5.99 -26.88
CA GLY A 31 -23.82 -6.65 -28.18
C GLY A 31 -22.45 -7.27 -28.40
N SER A 32 -21.56 -7.28 -27.38
CA SER A 32 -20.27 -7.98 -27.44
C SER A 32 -20.48 -9.48 -27.75
N ASN A 33 -19.54 -10.04 -28.52
CA ASN A 33 -19.59 -11.42 -28.99
C ASN A 33 -18.17 -12.03 -29.00
N SER A 34 -18.00 -13.20 -29.64
CA SER A 34 -16.70 -13.89 -29.70
C SER A 34 -15.57 -13.06 -30.30
N ASN A 35 -15.86 -12.12 -31.18
CA ASN A 35 -14.85 -11.28 -31.83
C ASN A 35 -14.23 -10.25 -30.87
N ASN A 36 -14.95 -9.91 -29.80
CA ASN A 36 -14.51 -8.94 -28.78
C ASN A 36 -13.70 -9.61 -27.65
N LEU A 37 -13.75 -10.93 -27.52
CA LEU A 37 -13.15 -11.64 -26.39
C LEU A 37 -11.66 -11.34 -26.20
N ALA A 38 -10.88 -11.35 -27.27
CA ALA A 38 -9.42 -11.14 -27.19
C ALA A 38 -9.10 -9.72 -26.65
N GLU A 39 -9.79 -8.69 -27.16
CA GLU A 39 -9.63 -7.31 -26.73
C GLU A 39 -10.09 -7.10 -25.28
N LEU A 40 -11.23 -7.67 -24.91
CA LEU A 40 -11.77 -7.58 -23.56
C LEU A 40 -10.90 -8.31 -22.53
N ILE A 41 -10.35 -9.48 -22.90
CA ILE A 41 -9.39 -10.23 -22.06
C ILE A 41 -8.12 -9.40 -21.84
N ALA A 42 -7.64 -8.71 -22.87
CA ALA A 42 -6.46 -7.85 -22.76
C ALA A 42 -6.68 -6.66 -21.80
N GLN A 43 -7.92 -6.26 -21.57
CA GLN A 43 -8.28 -5.22 -20.60
C GLN A 43 -8.40 -5.74 -19.15
N ILE A 44 -8.46 -7.07 -18.97
CA ILE A 44 -8.40 -7.62 -17.62
C ILE A 44 -7.03 -7.22 -17.06
N SER A 45 -7.01 -6.26 -16.15
CA SER A 45 -5.80 -6.03 -15.39
C SER A 45 -5.54 -7.34 -14.63
N SER A 46 -4.53 -8.09 -15.08
CA SER A 46 -3.97 -9.16 -14.26
C SER A 46 -3.71 -8.49 -12.93
N GLY A 47 -4.35 -8.92 -11.84
CA GLY A 47 -4.31 -8.24 -10.54
C GLY A 47 -2.89 -8.10 -9.99
N GLY A 48 -2.02 -7.57 -10.81
CA GLY A 48 -0.65 -7.18 -10.53
C GLY A 48 -0.72 -5.94 -9.64
N MET A 49 -0.14 -6.04 -8.47
CA MET A 49 0.08 -4.87 -7.64
C MET A 49 0.85 -3.82 -8.45
N THR A 50 0.30 -2.62 -8.55
CA THR A 50 1.05 -1.46 -9.04
C THR A 50 1.78 -0.84 -7.86
N PHE A 51 3.08 -0.60 -8.04
CA PHE A 51 3.94 -0.10 -6.98
C PHE A 51 4.65 1.18 -7.40
N THR A 52 4.86 2.04 -6.43
CA THR A 52 5.81 3.14 -6.52
C THR A 52 6.69 3.14 -5.27
N SER A 53 7.88 3.68 -5.38
CA SER A 53 8.84 3.73 -4.28
C SER A 53 9.72 4.96 -4.38
N GLY A 54 10.40 5.30 -3.30
CA GLY A 54 11.32 6.43 -3.29
C GLY A 54 12.09 6.53 -1.98
N VAL A 55 12.76 7.65 -1.85
CA VAL A 55 13.56 7.99 -0.68
C VAL A 55 13.00 9.26 -0.03
N TYR A 56 12.93 9.26 1.29
CA TYR A 56 12.59 10.41 2.09
C TYR A 56 13.72 10.75 3.04
N ILE A 57 14.20 11.98 2.99
CA ILE A 57 15.25 12.49 3.89
C ILE A 57 14.67 13.72 4.61
N PRO A 58 14.36 13.62 5.91
CA PRO A 58 13.87 14.76 6.68
C PRO A 58 14.91 15.88 6.73
N ALA A 59 14.50 17.09 6.35
CA ALA A 59 15.35 18.27 6.48
C ALA A 59 15.54 18.69 7.96
N ARG A 60 14.61 18.32 8.82
CA ARG A 60 14.63 18.54 10.27
C ARG A 60 14.04 17.34 10.99
N GLU A 61 14.36 17.18 12.26
CA GLU A 61 13.73 16.18 13.10
C GLU A 61 12.21 16.43 13.20
N SER A 62 11.42 15.40 12.94
CA SER A 62 9.96 15.46 12.99
C SER A 62 9.38 14.10 13.35
N TYR A 63 8.28 14.08 14.06
CA TYR A 63 7.47 12.87 14.27
C TYR A 63 6.33 12.74 13.24
N SER A 64 6.26 13.65 12.28
CA SER A 64 5.32 13.61 11.17
C SER A 64 6.04 13.71 9.84
N ALA A 65 5.53 13.02 8.84
CA ALA A 65 6.01 13.09 7.47
C ALA A 65 4.84 13.02 6.48
N THR A 66 5.02 13.62 5.32
CA THR A 66 4.14 13.47 4.17
C THR A 66 4.97 12.98 3.00
N ILE A 67 4.60 11.83 2.46
CA ILE A 67 5.22 11.20 1.30
C ILE A 67 4.26 11.32 0.13
N THR A 68 4.71 11.94 -0.96
CA THR A 68 3.95 12.00 -2.22
C THR A 68 4.23 10.76 -3.07
N HIS A 69 3.23 10.29 -3.80
CA HIS A 69 3.33 9.15 -4.71
C HIS A 69 2.46 9.41 -5.96
N ASP A 70 2.72 8.65 -7.02
CA ASP A 70 2.11 8.78 -8.34
C ASP A 70 1.16 7.63 -8.71
N LEU A 71 0.69 6.87 -7.74
CA LEU A 71 -0.24 5.74 -7.98
C LEU A 71 -1.60 6.16 -8.56
N GLY A 72 -1.98 7.44 -8.44
CA GLY A 72 -3.27 7.95 -8.90
C GLY A 72 -4.47 7.45 -8.08
N GLN A 73 -4.25 6.54 -7.14
CA GLN A 73 -5.25 5.98 -6.24
C GLN A 73 -4.67 5.72 -4.85
N LYS A 74 -5.56 5.59 -3.86
CA LYS A 74 -5.18 5.37 -2.47
C LYS A 74 -4.42 4.04 -2.32
N PRO A 75 -3.17 4.04 -1.84
CA PRO A 75 -2.43 2.80 -1.61
C PRO A 75 -3.13 1.90 -0.58
N LYS A 76 -3.06 0.60 -0.82
CA LYS A 76 -3.51 -0.46 0.09
C LYS A 76 -2.36 -0.98 0.96
N ILE A 77 -1.13 -0.77 0.49
CA ILE A 77 0.10 -1.06 1.22
C ILE A 77 0.97 0.18 1.16
N PHE A 78 1.49 0.60 2.30
CA PHE A 78 2.53 1.61 2.39
C PHE A 78 3.55 1.17 3.45
N ILE A 79 4.81 1.27 3.11
CA ILE A 79 5.92 0.94 3.99
C ILE A 79 6.93 2.07 3.90
N ILE A 80 7.40 2.55 5.04
CA ILE A 80 8.59 3.38 5.14
C ILE A 80 9.50 2.80 6.20
N TYR A 81 10.79 2.70 5.92
CA TYR A 81 11.76 2.12 6.83
C TYR A 81 13.11 2.83 6.73
N LYS A 82 13.82 2.81 7.81
CA LYS A 82 15.15 3.41 7.92
C LYS A 82 16.21 2.52 7.28
N GLU A 83 17.11 3.11 6.49
CA GLU A 83 18.15 2.37 5.79
C GLU A 83 19.28 1.90 6.71
N SER A 84 19.60 2.63 7.77
CA SER A 84 20.74 2.33 8.62
C SER A 84 20.42 2.28 10.11
N ASN A 85 21.19 1.46 10.83
CA ASN A 85 21.07 1.26 12.28
C ASN A 85 21.90 2.26 13.12
N LEU A 86 22.19 3.46 12.62
CA LEU A 86 22.94 4.45 13.36
C LEU A 86 22.12 5.01 14.53
N TYR A 87 22.49 4.62 15.74
CA TYR A 87 21.83 4.98 16.99
C TYR A 87 22.67 6.01 17.75
N ASN A 88 22.37 7.28 17.59
CA ASN A 88 22.99 8.36 18.37
C ASN A 88 21.98 9.28 19.03
N SER A 89 20.87 8.76 19.52
CA SER A 89 19.79 9.62 19.97
C SER A 89 19.29 9.23 21.36
N THR A 90 19.05 10.24 22.18
CA THR A 90 18.36 10.15 23.49
C THR A 90 16.83 10.13 23.33
N SER A 91 16.32 10.28 22.11
CA SER A 91 14.90 10.32 21.78
C SER A 91 14.45 9.03 21.15
N ALA A 92 13.15 8.76 21.21
CA ALA A 92 12.55 7.67 20.46
C ALA A 92 12.69 7.92 18.95
N THR A 93 13.13 6.92 18.20
CA THR A 93 13.31 6.99 16.74
C THR A 93 12.41 5.98 16.05
N LEU A 94 11.87 6.38 14.91
CA LEU A 94 11.16 5.47 14.01
C LEU A 94 12.16 4.60 13.26
N ASP A 95 11.95 3.29 13.27
CA ASP A 95 12.67 2.33 12.42
C ASP A 95 11.83 1.97 11.19
N SER A 96 10.55 1.73 11.35
CA SER A 96 9.62 1.50 10.24
C SER A 96 8.20 1.89 10.58
N TYR A 97 7.43 2.19 9.55
CA TYR A 97 5.99 2.41 9.61
C TYR A 97 5.34 1.68 8.43
N VAL A 98 4.30 0.91 8.71
CA VAL A 98 3.65 0.03 7.74
C VAL A 98 2.15 0.24 7.82
N ILE A 99 1.51 0.38 6.66
CA ILE A 99 0.06 0.37 6.50
C ILE A 99 -0.30 -0.81 5.60
N ILE A 100 -1.24 -1.64 6.02
CA ILE A 100 -1.81 -2.73 5.23
C ILE A 100 -3.32 -2.66 5.37
N GLY A 101 -4.01 -2.27 4.29
CA GLY A 101 -5.45 -1.98 4.33
C GLY A 101 -5.75 -0.86 5.31
N ASP A 102 -6.50 -1.16 6.37
CA ASP A 102 -6.88 -0.21 7.42
C ASP A 102 -6.06 -0.37 8.71
N LYS A 103 -5.01 -1.19 8.68
CA LYS A 103 -4.14 -1.45 9.83
C LYS A 103 -2.82 -0.71 9.68
N GLU A 104 -2.39 -0.11 10.78
CA GLU A 104 -1.17 0.65 10.88
C GLU A 104 -0.24 0.03 11.93
N TYR A 105 1.04 -0.08 11.60
CA TYR A 105 2.06 -0.64 12.48
C TYR A 105 3.28 0.25 12.43
N ALA A 106 3.78 0.64 13.61
CA ALA A 106 5.03 1.38 13.73
C ALA A 106 6.01 0.60 14.60
N SER A 107 7.27 0.63 14.25
CA SER A 107 8.35 0.08 15.07
C SER A 107 9.47 1.09 15.23
N GLY A 108 10.19 0.99 16.33
CA GLY A 108 11.30 1.89 16.60
C GLY A 108 12.04 1.55 17.88
N ARG A 109 12.84 2.48 18.33
CA ARG A 109 13.67 2.31 19.53
C ARG A 109 13.62 3.52 20.44
N ILE A 110 13.60 3.22 21.74
CA ILE A 110 13.78 4.20 22.81
C ILE A 110 15.14 3.92 23.46
N LYS A 111 15.90 4.97 23.71
CA LYS A 111 17.01 4.92 24.65
C LYS A 111 16.46 5.25 26.03
N SER A 112 16.41 4.31 26.95
CA SER A 112 16.34 4.59 28.37
C SER A 112 17.77 4.84 28.90
N SER A 113 17.91 5.41 30.08
CA SER A 113 19.19 5.86 30.66
C SER A 113 20.33 4.82 30.69
N SER A 114 20.04 3.55 30.48
CA SER A 114 21.02 2.45 30.49
C SER A 114 20.81 1.34 29.48
N SER A 115 19.72 1.35 28.70
CA SER A 115 19.42 0.28 27.72
C SER A 115 18.61 0.79 26.55
N PHE A 116 18.78 0.12 25.38
CA PHE A 116 17.92 0.33 24.21
C PHE A 116 16.78 -0.68 24.26
N GLY A 117 15.55 -0.20 24.23
CA GLY A 117 14.35 -1.01 24.05
C GLY A 117 13.75 -0.81 22.65
N GLY A 118 13.42 -1.92 21.97
CA GLY A 118 12.56 -1.89 20.79
C GLY A 118 11.10 -1.74 21.22
N TRP A 119 10.30 -1.10 20.39
CA TRP A 119 8.86 -1.00 20.57
C TRP A 119 8.14 -1.31 19.26
N VAL A 120 6.97 -1.87 19.37
CA VAL A 120 5.99 -2.00 18.29
C VAL A 120 4.70 -1.43 18.84
N GLY A 121 4.13 -0.46 18.16
CA GLY A 121 2.93 0.22 18.64
C GLY A 121 2.02 0.66 17.51
N ASP A 122 0.78 0.94 17.84
CA ASP A 122 -0.31 1.27 16.93
C ASP A 122 -0.98 2.63 17.23
N VAL A 123 -0.32 3.49 18.00
CA VAL A 123 -0.87 4.81 18.39
C VAL A 123 -0.60 5.88 17.32
N SER A 124 -0.10 5.47 16.18
CA SER A 124 0.15 6.34 15.03
C SER A 124 -1.16 6.66 14.30
N SER A 125 -1.18 7.78 13.61
CA SER A 125 -2.28 8.17 12.75
C SER A 125 -1.79 8.52 11.35
N SER A 126 -2.55 8.12 10.35
CA SER A 126 -2.26 8.46 8.95
C SER A 126 -3.46 9.10 8.26
N SER A 127 -3.16 9.86 7.23
CA SER A 127 -4.13 10.30 6.22
C SER A 127 -3.60 9.86 4.86
N ILE A 128 -4.35 9.02 4.17
CA ILE A 128 -3.96 8.42 2.91
C ILE A 128 -4.88 8.93 1.80
N THR A 129 -4.28 9.52 0.78
CA THR A 129 -4.98 10.04 -0.40
C THR A 129 -4.53 9.29 -1.67
N SER A 130 -5.03 9.70 -2.84
CA SER A 130 -4.58 9.19 -4.13
C SER A 130 -3.19 9.67 -4.55
N THR A 131 -2.61 10.64 -3.83
CA THR A 131 -1.35 11.30 -4.19
C THR A 131 -0.34 11.38 -3.05
N SER A 132 -0.76 11.08 -1.80
CA SER A 132 0.12 11.20 -0.64
C SER A 132 -0.28 10.31 0.52
N VAL A 133 0.69 9.97 1.34
CA VAL A 133 0.54 9.39 2.68
C VAL A 133 1.14 10.36 3.68
N SER A 134 0.30 10.93 4.54
CA SER A 134 0.74 11.74 5.69
C SER A 134 0.63 10.88 6.94
N MET A 135 1.69 10.82 7.72
CA MET A 135 1.75 10.00 8.94
C MET A 135 2.23 10.81 10.14
N THR A 136 1.72 10.46 11.31
CA THR A 136 2.19 10.95 12.60
C THR A 136 2.57 9.74 13.44
N CYS A 137 3.86 9.60 13.72
CA CYS A 137 4.42 8.41 14.34
C CYS A 137 4.44 8.56 15.86
N ARG A 138 3.66 7.74 16.54
CA ARG A 138 3.58 7.68 18.00
C ARG A 138 3.57 6.22 18.46
N PHE A 139 4.01 5.99 19.66
CA PHE A 139 3.90 4.69 20.31
C PHE A 139 3.57 4.87 21.78
N GLN A 140 2.97 3.86 22.38
CA GLN A 140 2.68 3.82 23.79
C GLN A 140 3.64 2.86 24.50
N TYR A 141 4.29 3.37 25.55
CA TYR A 141 5.10 2.54 26.42
C TYR A 141 4.63 2.75 27.86
N SER A 142 4.26 1.67 28.52
CA SER A 142 3.53 1.74 29.79
C SER A 142 2.24 2.59 29.58
N ASN A 143 1.97 3.58 30.38
CA ASN A 143 0.81 4.47 30.23
C ASN A 143 1.15 5.83 29.56
N THR A 144 2.33 5.93 28.92
CA THR A 144 2.81 7.19 28.33
C THR A 144 2.91 7.06 26.80
N VAL A 145 2.38 8.07 26.09
CA VAL A 145 2.50 8.18 24.63
C VAL A 145 3.75 9.01 24.31
N TYR A 146 4.59 8.46 23.44
CA TYR A 146 5.83 9.08 22.96
C TYR A 146 5.74 9.37 21.47
N ASN A 147 6.38 10.46 21.04
CA ASN A 147 6.59 10.73 19.62
C ASN A 147 7.80 9.93 19.11
N ALA A 148 7.65 9.25 17.99
CA ALA A 148 8.73 8.55 17.30
C ALA A 148 9.29 9.44 16.19
N PHE A 149 10.55 9.84 16.29
CA PHE A 149 11.13 10.84 15.41
C PHE A 149 11.81 10.24 14.19
N LEU A 150 11.54 10.85 13.03
CA LEU A 150 12.36 10.76 11.84
C LEU A 150 13.49 11.80 11.99
N LYS A 151 14.72 11.34 12.09
CA LYS A 151 15.87 12.22 12.35
C LYS A 151 16.31 12.96 11.09
N ALA A 152 16.68 14.23 11.24
CA ALA A 152 17.22 15.02 10.15
C ALA A 152 18.42 14.34 9.46
N GLY A 153 18.45 14.34 8.14
CA GLY A 153 19.51 13.75 7.33
C GLY A 153 19.56 12.21 7.32
N GLN A 154 18.64 11.52 7.99
CA GLN A 154 18.52 10.06 7.86
C GLN A 154 17.77 9.69 6.59
N THR A 155 18.24 8.65 5.92
CA THR A 155 17.58 8.08 4.74
C THR A 155 16.50 7.09 5.16
N PHE A 156 15.29 7.32 4.69
CA PHE A 156 14.17 6.41 4.78
C PHE A 156 13.77 5.98 3.37
N ASN A 157 13.76 4.69 3.12
CA ASN A 157 13.18 4.14 1.91
C ASN A 157 11.68 3.94 2.11
N TRP A 158 10.89 4.24 1.11
CA TRP A 158 9.45 4.01 1.16
C TRP A 158 8.94 3.29 -0.09
N PHE A 159 7.80 2.67 0.06
CA PHE A 159 7.14 1.86 -0.94
C PHE A 159 5.62 1.97 -0.75
N ALA A 160 4.90 2.16 -1.83
CA ALA A 160 3.44 2.24 -1.85
C ALA A 160 2.88 1.34 -2.95
N GLY A 161 1.78 0.65 -2.67
CA GLY A 161 1.17 -0.29 -3.61
C GLY A 161 -0.35 -0.32 -3.55
N VAL A 162 -0.95 -0.66 -4.69
CA VAL A 162 -2.38 -0.93 -4.87
C VAL A 162 -2.58 -2.27 -5.58
N TYR A 163 -3.69 -2.95 -5.27
CA TYR A 163 -4.13 -4.22 -5.88
C TYR A 163 -5.63 -4.20 -6.07
#